data_0bb505c377b0df5348aec1869606fb69
#
_entry.id   0bb505c377b0df5348aec1869606fb69
#
_cell.length_a   1.000
_cell.length_b   1.000
_cell.length_c   1.000
_cell.angle_alpha   90.00
_cell.angle_beta   90.00
_cell.angle_gamma   90.00
#
_symmetry.space_group_name_H-M   'P 1'
#
loop_
_entity.id
_entity.type
_entity.pdbx_description
1 polymer ?
#
loop_
_entity_poly.entity_id
_entity_poly.type
_entity_poly.pdbx_seq_one_letter_code
_entity_poly.pdbx_strand_id
1 'polypeptide(L)'
;MVVNGETIKFRAYEGIVYVKNSIDAEYEVMNIYVPEQYYQNGNIDGFTAEMAPIFFPNQIGGYMPAKPARPELKRPRGPMAENAVQSPNAAEVALSKGYVVASAGARGRTAANGKAPAAIVDLKAAVRYLKANDKVMPGDAEKIISNGTSAGGALSSLLGASGNHPDYEAHLKALGAANASDDIFAVSAYCPIIDLEHADMAYEWQFNGVNDYKKMSVTMLDYNVKRELVPGTLTEAQKALSDKLKPMYPAYINSLNLKDAQGRTLTLDQNGNGSFKDFVTGFLAQSAQQQLDAGNEVKADWLTVKNGKVTAVDLAQYAQTAGRQKTPPAFDGVDLSTGENQLFGNADTDKQHFTAFAMNNSTVAGATMASAQDIKMMNPLNYVGDANAKMPQNWRIRVGTNDRDTSLAVSAVLAVKLQNHGAKVDYALPWGVPHSGDYDLDELFAWMKQLSTQ
;
A
#
# COMPACT_ATOMS: atom_id res chain seq x y z
N MET A 1 -4.82 -15.15 -24.40
CA MET A 1 -5.41 -13.80 -24.20
C MET A 1 -4.88 -12.81 -25.21
N VAL A 2 -5.52 -11.67 -25.34
CA VAL A 2 -5.04 -10.58 -26.22
C VAL A 2 -4.70 -9.37 -25.35
N VAL A 3 -3.49 -8.85 -25.51
CA VAL A 3 -2.99 -7.66 -24.79
C VAL A 3 -2.51 -6.66 -25.82
N ASN A 4 -3.11 -5.46 -25.85
CA ASN A 4 -2.79 -4.40 -26.82
C ASN A 4 -2.75 -4.88 -28.29
N GLY A 5 -3.65 -5.79 -28.66
CA GLY A 5 -3.75 -6.34 -30.00
C GLY A 5 -2.84 -7.54 -30.28
N GLU A 6 -1.98 -7.92 -29.38
CA GLU A 6 -1.11 -9.08 -29.50
C GLU A 6 -1.67 -10.31 -28.77
N THR A 7 -1.57 -11.49 -29.38
CA THR A 7 -1.98 -12.74 -28.75
C THR A 7 -0.86 -13.27 -27.86
N ILE A 8 -1.12 -13.32 -26.55
CA ILE A 8 -0.19 -13.83 -25.55
C ILE A 8 -0.64 -15.24 -25.13
N LYS A 9 0.27 -16.20 -25.28
CA LYS A 9 0.08 -17.58 -24.81
C LYS A 9 0.83 -17.78 -23.50
N PHE A 10 0.19 -18.40 -22.54
CA PHE A 10 0.77 -18.68 -21.23
C PHE A 10 0.22 -19.96 -20.62
N ARG A 11 0.95 -20.55 -19.70
CA ARG A 11 0.47 -21.64 -18.87
C ARG A 11 0.03 -21.12 -17.51
N ALA A 12 -1.07 -21.64 -17.02
CA ALA A 12 -1.65 -21.30 -15.74
C ALA A 12 -1.53 -22.48 -14.77
N TYR A 13 -0.98 -22.20 -13.59
CA TYR A 13 -0.91 -23.13 -12.47
C TYR A 13 -1.66 -22.47 -11.30
N GLU A 14 -2.89 -22.89 -11.09
CA GLU A 14 -3.79 -22.23 -10.18
C GLU A 14 -4.10 -23.08 -8.94
N GLY A 15 -4.42 -22.42 -7.82
CA GLY A 15 -4.81 -23.08 -6.58
C GLY A 15 -3.67 -23.80 -5.86
N ILE A 16 -2.44 -23.34 -6.02
CA ILE A 16 -1.28 -23.94 -5.34
C ILE A 16 -1.30 -23.55 -3.86
N VAL A 17 -1.46 -24.52 -2.99
CA VAL A 17 -1.34 -24.32 -1.54
C VAL A 17 0.13 -24.14 -1.20
N TYR A 18 0.54 -22.95 -0.77
CA TYR A 18 1.94 -22.58 -0.58
C TYR A 18 2.48 -22.88 0.83
N VAL A 19 1.67 -23.47 1.71
CA VAL A 19 2.06 -23.89 3.07
C VAL A 19 1.61 -25.32 3.33
N LYS A 20 2.33 -26.02 4.20
CA LYS A 20 1.98 -27.41 4.55
C LYS A 20 0.79 -27.52 5.48
N ASN A 21 0.66 -26.59 6.42
CA ASN A 21 -0.38 -26.58 7.45
C ASN A 21 -1.35 -25.41 7.19
N SER A 22 -2.01 -25.43 6.03
CA SER A 22 -2.98 -24.38 5.68
C SER A 22 -4.10 -24.29 6.72
N ILE A 23 -4.36 -23.08 7.17
CA ILE A 23 -5.46 -22.75 8.09
C ILE A 23 -6.72 -22.44 7.28
N ASP A 24 -6.55 -21.77 6.14
CA ASP A 24 -7.64 -21.38 5.25
C ASP A 24 -7.25 -21.67 3.79
N ALA A 25 -7.63 -22.84 3.32
CA ALA A 25 -7.29 -23.31 1.97
C ALA A 25 -8.02 -22.53 0.85
N GLU A 26 -9.00 -21.73 1.17
CA GLU A 26 -9.66 -20.84 0.19
C GLU A 26 -8.78 -19.65 -0.19
N TYR A 27 -7.99 -19.13 0.75
CA TYR A 27 -7.19 -17.93 0.59
C TYR A 27 -5.68 -18.18 0.59
N GLU A 28 -5.20 -19.20 1.32
CA GLU A 28 -3.77 -19.55 1.35
C GLU A 28 -3.36 -20.37 0.11
N VAL A 29 -3.70 -19.84 -1.05
CA VAL A 29 -3.40 -20.40 -2.37
C VAL A 29 -2.73 -19.38 -3.25
N MET A 30 -1.93 -19.83 -4.20
CA MET A 30 -1.20 -19.00 -5.16
C MET A 30 -1.50 -19.47 -6.57
N ASN A 31 -1.58 -18.51 -7.49
CA ASN A 31 -1.60 -18.76 -8.92
C ASN A 31 -0.28 -18.33 -9.53
N ILE A 32 0.26 -19.14 -10.42
CA ILE A 32 1.47 -18.85 -11.18
C ILE A 32 1.14 -18.92 -12.68
N TYR A 33 1.53 -17.90 -13.41
CA TYR A 33 1.33 -17.78 -14.85
C TYR A 33 2.69 -17.57 -15.52
N VAL A 34 2.97 -18.40 -16.51
CA VAL A 34 4.27 -18.45 -17.19
C VAL A 34 4.07 -18.28 -18.70
N PRO A 35 4.76 -17.33 -19.35
CA PRO A 35 4.72 -17.22 -20.80
C PRO A 35 5.08 -18.54 -21.50
N GLU A 36 4.27 -18.96 -22.47
CA GLU A 36 4.45 -20.23 -23.18
C GLU A 36 5.82 -20.34 -23.86
N GLN A 37 6.37 -19.22 -24.31
CA GLN A 37 7.67 -19.19 -25.00
C GLN A 37 8.82 -19.74 -24.14
N TYR A 38 8.74 -19.64 -22.82
CA TYR A 38 9.80 -20.14 -21.93
C TYR A 38 9.91 -21.67 -21.93
N TYR A 39 8.85 -22.38 -22.28
CA TYR A 39 8.89 -23.84 -22.45
C TYR A 39 9.47 -24.28 -23.80
N GLN A 40 9.77 -23.34 -24.67
CA GLN A 40 10.36 -23.54 -26.02
C GLN A 40 11.73 -22.86 -26.13
N ASN A 41 12.39 -22.59 -25.01
CA ASN A 41 13.65 -21.84 -24.91
C ASN A 41 13.60 -20.45 -25.59
N GLY A 42 12.42 -19.83 -25.57
CA GLY A 42 12.19 -18.51 -26.16
C GLY A 42 12.69 -17.36 -25.28
N ASN A 43 12.68 -16.18 -25.90
CA ASN A 43 13.04 -14.92 -25.25
C ASN A 43 11.90 -13.93 -25.45
N ILE A 44 11.54 -13.20 -24.38
CA ILE A 44 10.60 -12.09 -24.45
C ILE A 44 11.28 -10.87 -23.85
N ASP A 45 11.44 -9.85 -24.63
CA ASP A 45 11.99 -8.56 -24.18
C ASP A 45 13.39 -8.67 -23.51
N GLY A 46 14.17 -9.68 -23.91
CA GLY A 46 15.48 -9.98 -23.31
C GLY A 46 15.44 -10.92 -22.11
N PHE A 47 14.26 -11.34 -21.65
CA PHE A 47 14.13 -12.33 -20.59
C PHE A 47 14.00 -13.74 -21.13
N THR A 48 14.67 -14.67 -20.46
CA THR A 48 14.54 -16.13 -20.68
C THR A 48 13.84 -16.77 -19.49
N ALA A 49 13.53 -18.06 -19.60
CA ALA A 49 12.94 -18.82 -18.48
C ALA A 49 13.72 -18.71 -17.17
N GLU A 50 15.05 -18.62 -17.23
CA GLU A 50 15.92 -18.55 -16.06
C GLU A 50 16.08 -17.13 -15.52
N MET A 51 15.89 -16.10 -16.35
CA MET A 51 16.19 -14.71 -16.04
C MET A 51 14.94 -13.86 -15.79
N ALA A 52 13.76 -14.37 -16.13
CA ALA A 52 12.52 -13.61 -16.05
C ALA A 52 12.23 -13.21 -14.59
N PRO A 53 12.09 -11.92 -14.28
CA PRO A 53 11.66 -11.51 -12.95
C PRO A 53 10.26 -12.03 -12.64
N ILE A 54 9.97 -12.18 -11.37
CA ILE A 54 8.63 -12.59 -10.91
C ILE A 54 7.87 -11.34 -10.46
N PHE A 55 6.83 -11.01 -11.18
CA PHE A 55 5.86 -9.99 -10.75
C PHE A 55 4.90 -10.60 -9.74
N PHE A 56 4.87 -10.03 -8.53
CA PHE A 56 4.14 -10.57 -7.38
C PHE A 56 3.07 -9.57 -6.88
N PRO A 57 1.97 -9.42 -7.62
CA PRO A 57 0.87 -8.55 -7.22
C PRO A 57 0.00 -9.23 -6.17
N ASN A 58 -0.54 -8.44 -5.21
CA ASN A 58 -1.61 -8.89 -4.32
C ASN A 58 -2.90 -8.12 -4.59
N GLN A 59 -4.04 -8.71 -4.27
CA GLN A 59 -5.38 -8.14 -4.46
C GLN A 59 -6.02 -7.69 -3.15
N ILE A 60 -5.23 -7.51 -2.09
CA ILE A 60 -5.74 -7.17 -0.78
C ILE A 60 -6.20 -5.71 -0.76
N GLY A 61 -7.46 -5.50 -0.37
CA GLY A 61 -8.06 -4.19 -0.15
C GLY A 61 -8.73 -4.14 1.22
N GLY A 62 -8.52 -3.08 2.01
CA GLY A 62 -9.10 -2.93 3.34
C GLY A 62 -8.78 -4.08 4.31
N TYR A 63 -7.69 -4.77 4.10
CA TYR A 63 -7.31 -5.98 4.85
C TYR A 63 -8.36 -7.10 4.85
N MET A 64 -9.26 -7.08 3.86
CA MET A 64 -10.19 -8.18 3.60
C MET A 64 -9.44 -9.43 3.12
N PRO A 65 -10.00 -10.65 3.30
CA PRO A 65 -9.46 -11.83 2.65
C PRO A 65 -9.42 -11.61 1.13
N ALA A 66 -8.35 -12.01 0.50
CA ALA A 66 -8.18 -11.83 -0.93
C ALA A 66 -7.73 -13.11 -1.62
N LYS A 67 -8.30 -13.36 -2.79
CA LYS A 67 -7.88 -14.43 -3.70
C LYS A 67 -6.73 -13.94 -4.58
N PRO A 68 -5.95 -14.84 -5.17
CA PRO A 68 -4.90 -14.49 -6.10
C PRO A 68 -5.40 -13.67 -7.29
N ALA A 69 -4.55 -12.79 -7.82
CA ALA A 69 -4.79 -12.13 -9.10
C ALA A 69 -4.82 -13.15 -10.25
N ARG A 70 -5.56 -12.82 -11.28
CA ARG A 70 -5.70 -13.64 -12.50
C ARG A 70 -5.61 -12.74 -13.73
N PRO A 71 -4.92 -13.16 -14.81
CA PRO A 71 -5.12 -12.57 -16.11
C PRO A 71 -6.60 -12.70 -16.52
N GLU A 72 -7.06 -11.81 -17.38
CA GLU A 72 -8.46 -11.77 -17.87
C GLU A 72 -9.52 -11.53 -16.79
N LEU A 73 -9.11 -11.30 -15.55
CA LEU A 73 -10.04 -10.91 -14.49
C LEU A 73 -10.54 -9.48 -14.73
N LYS A 74 -11.79 -9.37 -15.13
CA LYS A 74 -12.44 -8.07 -15.32
C LYS A 74 -12.62 -7.38 -13.98
N ARG A 75 -12.06 -6.17 -13.83
CA ARG A 75 -12.34 -5.35 -12.65
C ARG A 75 -13.80 -4.90 -12.67
N PRO A 76 -14.50 -4.91 -11.50
CA PRO A 76 -15.81 -4.28 -11.40
C PRO A 76 -15.68 -2.81 -11.81
N ARG A 77 -16.49 -2.37 -12.78
CA ARG A 77 -16.48 -0.99 -13.23
C ARG A 77 -17.39 -0.16 -12.33
N GLY A 78 -16.96 1.06 -12.01
CA GLY A 78 -17.86 2.07 -11.49
C GLY A 78 -18.90 2.47 -12.54
N PRO A 79 -20.01 3.12 -12.12
CA PRO A 79 -21.16 3.43 -12.99
C PRO A 79 -20.88 4.30 -14.22
N MET A 80 -19.69 4.86 -14.35
CA MET A 80 -19.31 5.73 -15.47
C MET A 80 -18.51 5.01 -16.58
N ALA A 81 -18.32 3.70 -16.54
CA ALA A 81 -17.37 2.99 -17.41
C ALA A 81 -18.03 1.99 -18.39
N GLU A 82 -19.33 2.09 -18.64
CA GLU A 82 -20.05 1.13 -19.51
C GLU A 82 -19.54 1.06 -20.95
N ASN A 83 -18.85 2.10 -21.44
CA ASN A 83 -18.36 2.18 -22.82
C ASN A 83 -16.83 2.32 -22.96
N ALA A 84 -16.05 2.18 -21.89
CA ALA A 84 -14.61 2.26 -21.97
C ALA A 84 -14.02 0.92 -22.48
N VAL A 85 -13.11 1.00 -23.44
CA VAL A 85 -12.27 -0.14 -23.84
C VAL A 85 -11.58 -0.67 -22.59
N GLN A 86 -11.69 -1.98 -22.35
CA GLN A 86 -11.04 -2.59 -21.19
C GLN A 86 -9.52 -2.54 -21.40
N SER A 87 -8.85 -1.73 -20.61
CA SER A 87 -7.40 -1.79 -20.50
C SER A 87 -6.97 -3.12 -19.87
N PRO A 88 -5.87 -3.71 -20.29
CA PRO A 88 -5.35 -4.92 -19.69
C PRO A 88 -5.01 -4.66 -18.19
N ASN A 89 -5.16 -5.70 -17.38
CA ASN A 89 -4.74 -5.62 -15.99
C ASN A 89 -3.21 -5.79 -15.86
N ALA A 90 -2.67 -5.56 -14.65
CA ALA A 90 -1.22 -5.61 -14.44
C ALA A 90 -0.63 -7.01 -14.72
N ALA A 91 -1.34 -8.09 -14.41
CA ALA A 91 -0.89 -9.46 -14.71
C ALA A 91 -0.81 -9.72 -16.20
N GLU A 92 -1.78 -9.23 -16.97
CA GLU A 92 -1.77 -9.35 -18.44
C GLU A 92 -0.61 -8.59 -19.08
N VAL A 93 -0.36 -7.36 -18.62
CA VAL A 93 0.78 -6.54 -19.08
C VAL A 93 2.09 -7.21 -18.70
N ALA A 94 2.22 -7.72 -17.48
CA ALA A 94 3.42 -8.43 -17.02
C ALA A 94 3.76 -9.62 -17.94
N LEU A 95 2.76 -10.48 -18.23
CA LEU A 95 2.95 -11.63 -19.10
C LEU A 95 3.35 -11.21 -20.52
N SER A 96 2.75 -10.14 -21.05
CA SER A 96 3.10 -9.63 -22.39
C SER A 96 4.55 -9.13 -22.47
N LYS A 97 5.13 -8.73 -21.35
CA LYS A 97 6.50 -8.21 -21.23
C LYS A 97 7.50 -9.25 -20.73
N GLY A 98 7.10 -10.52 -20.64
CA GLY A 98 7.99 -11.63 -20.29
C GLY A 98 8.19 -11.89 -18.81
N TYR A 99 7.43 -11.24 -17.93
CA TYR A 99 7.48 -11.56 -16.50
C TYR A 99 6.74 -12.87 -16.23
N VAL A 100 7.27 -13.66 -15.29
CA VAL A 100 6.46 -14.68 -14.63
C VAL A 100 5.57 -13.97 -13.63
N VAL A 101 4.29 -14.30 -13.58
CA VAL A 101 3.35 -13.73 -12.63
C VAL A 101 3.05 -14.76 -11.55
N ALA A 102 3.31 -14.42 -10.30
CA ALA A 102 2.89 -15.19 -9.15
C ALA A 102 2.06 -14.30 -8.23
N SER A 103 0.85 -14.70 -7.93
CA SER A 103 -0.02 -13.95 -7.03
C SER A 103 -0.58 -14.87 -5.97
N ALA A 104 -0.40 -14.49 -4.71
CA ALA A 104 -0.90 -15.22 -3.57
C ALA A 104 -2.18 -14.59 -3.02
N GLY A 105 -3.13 -15.44 -2.67
CA GLY A 105 -4.21 -15.07 -1.77
C GLY A 105 -3.71 -14.99 -0.34
N ALA A 106 -4.46 -14.33 0.52
CA ALA A 106 -4.14 -14.21 1.93
C ALA A 106 -5.41 -14.12 2.78
N ARG A 107 -5.31 -14.60 4.02
CA ARG A 107 -6.35 -14.44 5.02
C ARG A 107 -6.61 -12.98 5.35
N GLY A 108 -7.76 -12.64 5.85
CA GLY A 108 -8.13 -11.26 6.12
C GLY A 108 -8.91 -11.08 7.43
N ARG A 109 -9.14 -9.83 7.76
CA ARG A 109 -9.65 -9.36 9.06
C ARG A 109 -11.03 -9.89 9.47
N THR A 110 -11.85 -10.31 8.52
CA THR A 110 -13.22 -10.78 8.79
C THR A 110 -13.30 -12.18 9.42
N ALA A 111 -12.19 -12.93 9.36
CA ALA A 111 -12.10 -14.24 10.00
C ALA A 111 -11.25 -14.16 11.28
N ALA A 112 -11.60 -14.95 12.29
CA ALA A 112 -10.86 -15.02 13.55
C ALA A 112 -9.38 -15.42 13.33
N ASN A 113 -9.11 -16.27 12.36
CA ASN A 113 -7.76 -16.70 11.97
C ASN A 113 -7.03 -15.74 11.02
N GLY A 114 -7.68 -14.66 10.59
CA GLY A 114 -7.17 -13.69 9.63
C GLY A 114 -6.79 -12.32 10.22
N LYS A 115 -6.80 -12.19 11.55
CA LYS A 115 -6.38 -10.98 12.24
C LYS A 115 -4.87 -10.73 12.06
N ALA A 116 -4.44 -9.50 12.32
CA ALA A 116 -3.00 -9.18 12.28
C ALA A 116 -2.18 -10.19 13.11
N PRO A 117 -1.05 -10.71 12.63
CA PRO A 117 -0.35 -10.41 11.38
C PRO A 117 -0.61 -11.41 10.23
N ALA A 118 -1.74 -12.08 10.17
CA ALA A 118 -1.99 -13.21 9.26
C ALA A 118 -1.68 -12.91 7.79
N ALA A 119 -2.14 -11.78 7.25
CA ALA A 119 -1.96 -11.47 5.83
C ALA A 119 -0.50 -11.33 5.41
N ILE A 120 0.34 -10.64 6.20
CA ILE A 120 1.77 -10.53 5.90
C ILE A 120 2.49 -11.87 6.06
N VAL A 121 2.12 -12.68 7.02
CA VAL A 121 2.68 -14.03 7.20
C VAL A 121 2.37 -14.89 5.97
N ASP A 122 1.14 -14.83 5.46
CA ASP A 122 0.74 -15.55 4.24
C ASP A 122 1.56 -15.12 3.03
N LEU A 123 1.72 -13.82 2.81
CA LEU A 123 2.53 -13.31 1.68
C LEU A 123 4.00 -13.73 1.79
N LYS A 124 4.58 -13.69 2.98
CA LYS A 124 5.95 -14.18 3.22
C LYS A 124 6.07 -15.68 2.94
N ALA A 125 5.09 -16.46 3.36
CA ALA A 125 5.08 -17.90 3.09
C ALA A 125 5.03 -18.19 1.59
N ALA A 126 4.25 -17.41 0.81
CA ALA A 126 4.21 -17.52 -0.64
C ALA A 126 5.55 -17.19 -1.29
N VAL A 127 6.25 -16.15 -0.83
CA VAL A 127 7.61 -15.82 -1.30
C VAL A 127 8.58 -16.96 -1.02
N ARG A 128 8.55 -17.54 0.17
CA ARG A 128 9.37 -18.71 0.52
C ARG A 128 9.09 -19.90 -0.37
N TYR A 129 7.83 -20.14 -0.73
CA TYR A 129 7.46 -21.19 -1.67
C TYR A 129 8.11 -20.97 -3.04
N LEU A 130 8.05 -19.75 -3.58
CA LEU A 130 8.67 -19.42 -4.86
C LEU A 130 10.18 -19.66 -4.83
N LYS A 131 10.86 -19.20 -3.78
CA LYS A 131 12.32 -19.39 -3.64
C LYS A 131 12.71 -20.86 -3.47
N ALA A 132 11.93 -21.63 -2.75
CA ALA A 132 12.18 -23.07 -2.58
C ALA A 132 12.02 -23.86 -3.88
N ASN A 133 11.20 -23.36 -4.82
CA ASN A 133 10.91 -24.00 -6.09
C ASN A 133 11.62 -23.36 -7.30
N ASP A 134 12.51 -22.41 -7.08
CA ASP A 134 13.20 -21.66 -8.13
C ASP A 134 13.83 -22.52 -9.22
N LYS A 135 14.45 -23.63 -8.83
CA LYS A 135 15.15 -24.53 -9.77
C LYS A 135 14.24 -25.40 -10.63
N VAL A 136 12.96 -25.48 -10.30
CA VAL A 136 12.00 -26.38 -10.96
C VAL A 136 10.89 -25.65 -11.71
N MET A 137 10.93 -24.33 -11.73
CA MET A 137 9.96 -23.49 -12.44
C MET A 137 10.67 -22.36 -13.19
N PRO A 138 10.09 -21.87 -14.32
CA PRO A 138 10.57 -20.64 -14.93
C PRO A 138 10.41 -19.42 -14.00
N GLY A 139 11.30 -18.46 -14.18
CA GLY A 139 11.40 -17.25 -13.38
C GLY A 139 12.60 -17.27 -12.43
N ASP A 140 13.09 -16.09 -12.10
CA ASP A 140 14.19 -15.86 -11.16
C ASP A 140 13.61 -15.43 -9.81
N ALA A 141 13.55 -16.33 -8.86
CA ALA A 141 13.00 -16.04 -7.53
C ALA A 141 13.89 -15.10 -6.68
N GLU A 142 15.11 -14.77 -7.14
CA GLU A 142 15.89 -13.69 -6.56
C GLU A 142 15.44 -12.30 -7.08
N LYS A 143 14.57 -12.25 -8.08
CA LYS A 143 14.00 -11.03 -8.66
C LYS A 143 12.48 -10.95 -8.49
N ILE A 144 12.00 -11.15 -7.28
CA ILE A 144 10.57 -10.97 -6.95
C ILE A 144 10.29 -9.48 -6.73
N ILE A 145 9.33 -8.94 -7.48
CA ILE A 145 8.89 -7.55 -7.40
C ILE A 145 7.44 -7.53 -6.91
N SER A 146 7.22 -7.02 -5.71
CA SER A 146 5.87 -6.91 -5.14
C SER A 146 5.11 -5.71 -5.70
N ASN A 147 3.80 -5.83 -5.79
CA ASN A 147 2.90 -4.75 -6.18
C ASN A 147 1.58 -4.84 -5.41
N GLY A 148 1.10 -3.71 -4.95
CA GLY A 148 -0.17 -3.63 -4.23
C GLY A 148 -0.69 -2.21 -4.06
N THR A 149 -1.97 -2.09 -3.74
CA THR A 149 -2.69 -0.81 -3.61
C THR A 149 -3.35 -0.73 -2.24
N SER A 150 -3.27 0.42 -1.57
CA SER A 150 -3.93 0.68 -0.27
C SER A 150 -3.40 -0.27 0.82
N ALA A 151 -4.24 -1.09 1.44
CA ALA A 151 -3.79 -2.14 2.34
C ALA A 151 -2.81 -3.10 1.64
N GLY A 152 -3.06 -3.43 0.37
CA GLY A 152 -2.15 -4.21 -0.46
C GLY A 152 -0.82 -3.49 -0.71
N GLY A 153 -0.83 -2.17 -0.84
CA GLY A 153 0.38 -1.35 -0.92
C GLY A 153 1.15 -1.31 0.39
N ALA A 154 0.45 -1.25 1.51
CA ALA A 154 1.03 -1.36 2.84
C ALA A 154 1.71 -2.73 3.04
N LEU A 155 1.05 -3.81 2.64
CA LEU A 155 1.59 -5.16 2.74
C LEU A 155 2.76 -5.40 1.77
N SER A 156 2.71 -4.82 0.56
CA SER A 156 3.85 -4.81 -0.37
C SER A 156 5.06 -4.11 0.26
N SER A 157 4.85 -2.97 0.91
CA SER A 157 5.88 -2.22 1.64
C SER A 157 6.43 -3.01 2.83
N LEU A 158 5.56 -3.64 3.59
CA LEU A 158 5.94 -4.46 4.74
C LEU A 158 6.72 -5.70 4.33
N LEU A 159 6.33 -6.36 3.24
CA LEU A 159 7.04 -7.49 2.67
C LEU A 159 8.50 -7.12 2.33
N GLY A 160 8.69 -5.96 1.71
CA GLY A 160 10.04 -5.44 1.41
C GLY A 160 10.81 -5.05 2.67
N ALA A 161 10.22 -4.28 3.57
CA ALA A 161 10.90 -3.75 4.74
C ALA A 161 11.33 -4.81 5.76
N SER A 162 10.58 -5.90 5.87
CA SER A 162 10.73 -6.92 6.91
C SER A 162 11.32 -8.26 6.42
N GLY A 163 12.00 -8.27 5.28
CA GLY A 163 12.56 -9.50 4.71
C GLY A 163 13.40 -10.28 5.73
N ASN A 164 13.08 -11.55 5.90
CA ASN A 164 13.77 -12.50 6.81
C ASN A 164 13.75 -12.13 8.29
N HIS A 165 12.94 -11.15 8.70
CA HIS A 165 12.96 -10.70 10.09
C HIS A 165 12.43 -11.81 11.02
N PRO A 166 13.11 -12.08 12.15
CA PRO A 166 12.75 -13.18 13.06
C PRO A 166 11.39 -13.04 13.75
N ASP A 167 10.82 -11.85 13.82
CA ASP A 167 9.47 -11.64 14.39
C ASP A 167 8.41 -12.53 13.75
N TYR A 168 8.58 -12.89 12.47
CA TYR A 168 7.60 -13.66 11.71
C TYR A 168 7.86 -15.18 11.75
N GLU A 169 9.02 -15.61 12.24
CA GLU A 169 9.48 -16.99 12.09
C GLU A 169 8.57 -18.01 12.80
N ALA A 170 8.08 -17.69 13.99
CA ALA A 170 7.17 -18.59 14.71
C ALA A 170 5.85 -18.81 13.95
N HIS A 171 5.29 -17.76 13.35
CA HIS A 171 4.09 -17.84 12.54
C HIS A 171 4.31 -18.64 11.25
N LEU A 172 5.43 -18.39 10.57
CA LEU A 172 5.79 -19.10 9.33
C LEU A 172 6.03 -20.57 9.58
N LYS A 173 6.70 -20.91 10.68
CA LYS A 173 6.93 -22.29 11.10
C LYS A 173 5.60 -23.01 11.42
N ALA A 174 4.69 -22.35 12.11
CA ALA A 174 3.37 -22.92 12.44
C ALA A 174 2.56 -23.25 11.18
N LEU A 175 2.63 -22.42 10.13
CA LEU A 175 2.02 -22.68 8.82
C LEU A 175 2.74 -23.77 8.01
N GLY A 176 3.91 -24.21 8.42
CA GLY A 176 4.73 -25.11 7.62
C GLY A 176 5.21 -24.44 6.32
N ALA A 177 5.57 -23.17 6.38
CA ALA A 177 6.18 -22.45 5.26
C ALA A 177 7.48 -23.12 4.83
N ALA A 178 7.83 -22.99 3.55
CA ALA A 178 9.07 -23.54 3.01
C ALA A 178 10.30 -23.00 3.75
N ASN A 179 11.31 -23.84 3.90
CA ASN A 179 12.60 -23.46 4.48
C ASN A 179 13.41 -22.66 3.44
N ALA A 180 13.08 -21.40 3.27
CA ALA A 180 13.71 -20.48 2.35
C ALA A 180 13.62 -19.06 2.92
N SER A 181 14.31 -18.10 2.27
CA SER A 181 14.20 -16.68 2.63
C SER A 181 12.90 -16.07 2.10
N ASP A 182 12.51 -14.92 2.67
CA ASP A 182 11.34 -14.16 2.22
C ASP A 182 11.67 -12.71 1.84
N ASP A 183 12.94 -12.36 1.70
CA ASP A 183 13.36 -11.10 1.14
C ASP A 183 13.02 -11.01 -0.36
N ILE A 184 12.73 -9.82 -0.81
CA ILE A 184 12.35 -9.55 -2.21
C ILE A 184 13.29 -8.55 -2.87
N PHE A 185 13.20 -8.46 -4.19
CA PHE A 185 14.11 -7.66 -5.03
C PHE A 185 13.72 -6.19 -5.11
N ALA A 186 12.43 -5.89 -5.23
CA ALA A 186 11.92 -4.52 -5.34
C ALA A 186 10.47 -4.43 -4.88
N VAL A 187 10.05 -3.22 -4.52
CA VAL A 187 8.69 -2.92 -4.05
C VAL A 187 8.04 -1.89 -4.95
N SER A 188 6.83 -2.18 -5.40
CA SER A 188 5.89 -1.21 -5.95
C SER A 188 4.69 -1.08 -5.01
N ALA A 189 4.41 0.13 -4.56
CA ALA A 189 3.31 0.42 -3.66
C ALA A 189 2.50 1.63 -4.14
N TYR A 190 1.23 1.42 -4.40
CA TYR A 190 0.27 2.46 -4.68
C TYR A 190 -0.47 2.82 -3.41
N CYS A 191 -0.52 4.11 -3.09
CA CYS A 191 -1.21 4.70 -1.94
C CYS A 191 -1.12 3.81 -0.67
N PRO A 192 0.10 3.42 -0.24
CA PRO A 192 0.25 2.59 0.93
C PRO A 192 -0.21 3.34 2.17
N ILE A 193 -1.16 2.76 2.89
CA ILE A 193 -1.59 3.27 4.19
C ILE A 193 -0.87 2.47 5.26
N ILE A 194 0.25 3.00 5.71
CA ILE A 194 1.13 2.40 6.69
C ILE A 194 1.09 3.17 8.01
N ASP A 195 1.85 2.72 8.99
CA ASP A 195 2.03 3.43 10.26
C ASP A 195 0.68 3.72 10.95
N LEU A 196 -0.17 2.70 11.02
CA LEU A 196 -1.52 2.84 11.56
C LEU A 196 -1.55 3.36 13.00
N GLU A 197 -0.49 3.11 13.77
CA GLU A 197 -0.31 3.61 15.14
C GLU A 197 -0.27 5.15 15.21
N HIS A 198 0.13 5.81 14.12
CA HIS A 198 0.29 7.27 14.05
C HIS A 198 -0.53 7.89 12.90
N ALA A 199 -1.29 7.07 12.18
CA ALA A 199 -2.07 7.52 11.03
C ALA A 199 -3.23 8.45 11.43
N ASP A 200 -3.79 8.27 12.61
CA ASP A 200 -4.86 9.14 13.14
C ASP A 200 -4.36 10.57 13.35
N MET A 201 -3.22 10.73 14.00
CA MET A 201 -2.63 12.06 14.24
C MET A 201 -2.12 12.69 12.94
N ALA A 202 -1.61 11.88 12.00
CA ALA A 202 -1.22 12.34 10.67
C ALA A 202 -2.42 12.85 9.87
N TYR A 203 -3.54 12.16 9.94
CA TYR A 203 -4.78 12.57 9.28
C TYR A 203 -5.25 13.92 9.79
N GLU A 204 -5.27 14.12 11.11
CA GLU A 204 -5.69 15.37 11.71
C GLU A 204 -4.66 16.51 11.55
N TRP A 205 -3.39 16.21 11.42
CA TRP A 205 -2.39 17.20 11.02
C TRP A 205 -2.73 17.85 9.67
N GLN A 206 -3.25 17.06 8.72
CA GLN A 206 -3.64 17.56 7.39
C GLN A 206 -5.06 18.12 7.34
N PHE A 207 -6.03 17.44 7.97
CA PHE A 207 -7.46 17.71 7.79
C PHE A 207 -8.14 18.41 8.98
N ASN A 208 -7.43 18.70 10.08
CA ASN A 208 -8.03 19.49 11.17
C ASN A 208 -8.55 20.82 10.64
N GLY A 209 -9.78 21.18 11.03
CA GLY A 209 -10.47 22.37 10.53
C GLY A 209 -11.34 22.10 9.29
N VAL A 210 -11.20 20.97 8.62
CA VAL A 210 -12.13 20.50 7.61
C VAL A 210 -13.22 19.70 8.31
N ASN A 211 -14.40 20.28 8.46
CA ASN A 211 -15.47 19.71 9.28
C ASN A 211 -16.56 18.99 8.48
N ASP A 212 -16.71 19.32 7.22
CA ASP A 212 -17.58 18.57 6.31
C ASP A 212 -16.81 17.39 5.73
N TYR A 213 -17.47 16.25 5.61
CA TYR A 213 -16.87 15.04 5.08
C TYR A 213 -17.77 14.32 4.09
N LYS A 214 -17.16 13.47 3.28
CA LYS A 214 -17.83 12.48 2.45
C LYS A 214 -17.25 11.11 2.76
N LYS A 215 -17.96 10.34 3.58
CA LYS A 215 -17.53 9.01 4.00
C LYS A 215 -17.89 7.96 2.96
N MET A 216 -16.96 7.06 2.66
CA MET A 216 -17.23 5.91 1.80
C MET A 216 -18.12 4.91 2.52
N SER A 217 -19.31 4.68 2.00
CA SER A 217 -20.17 3.55 2.39
C SER A 217 -20.04 2.44 1.36
N VAL A 218 -19.78 1.23 1.82
CA VAL A 218 -19.72 0.05 0.97
C VAL A 218 -20.84 -0.90 1.37
N THR A 219 -21.77 -1.14 0.46
CA THR A 219 -22.84 -2.11 0.64
C THR A 219 -22.58 -3.29 -0.27
N MET A 220 -22.54 -4.49 0.29
CA MET A 220 -22.52 -5.75 -0.47
C MET A 220 -23.90 -6.41 -0.37
N LEU A 221 -24.57 -6.52 -1.52
CA LEU A 221 -25.79 -7.31 -1.70
C LEU A 221 -25.49 -8.38 -2.75
N ASP A 222 -25.41 -9.61 -2.31
CA ASP A 222 -24.94 -10.75 -3.11
C ASP A 222 -23.57 -10.48 -3.71
N TYR A 223 -23.37 -10.58 -5.01
CA TYR A 223 -22.10 -10.26 -5.69
C TYR A 223 -22.01 -8.79 -6.15
N ASN A 224 -23.00 -7.96 -5.80
CA ASN A 224 -23.00 -6.54 -6.17
C ASN A 224 -22.42 -5.69 -5.04
N VAL A 225 -21.28 -5.04 -5.33
CA VAL A 225 -20.66 -4.06 -4.42
C VAL A 225 -21.10 -2.67 -4.84
N LYS A 226 -21.90 -2.03 -3.99
CA LYS A 226 -22.25 -0.62 -4.16
C LYS A 226 -21.34 0.23 -3.27
N ARG A 227 -20.64 1.18 -3.87
CA ARG A 227 -19.84 2.19 -3.17
C ARG A 227 -20.53 3.54 -3.31
N GLU A 228 -20.69 4.21 -2.20
CA GLU A 228 -21.40 5.49 -2.15
C GLU A 228 -20.68 6.44 -1.19
N LEU A 229 -20.52 7.70 -1.61
CA LEU A 229 -20.01 8.75 -0.74
C LEU A 229 -21.17 9.38 0.01
N VAL A 230 -21.20 9.21 1.32
CA VAL A 230 -22.24 9.76 2.21
C VAL A 230 -21.71 11.04 2.84
N PRO A 231 -22.34 12.21 2.54
CA PRO A 231 -21.94 13.48 3.13
C PRO A 231 -22.32 13.55 4.61
N GLY A 232 -21.56 14.31 5.38
CA GLY A 232 -21.84 14.60 6.78
C GLY A 232 -21.00 15.76 7.28
N THR A 233 -21.26 16.14 8.52
CA THR A 233 -20.53 17.19 9.22
C THR A 233 -20.09 16.64 10.59
N LEU A 234 -18.84 16.92 10.99
CA LEU A 234 -18.31 16.49 12.26
C LEU A 234 -19.14 17.03 13.44
N THR A 235 -19.41 16.17 14.39
CA THR A 235 -19.99 16.55 15.68
C THR A 235 -18.98 17.33 16.53
N GLU A 236 -19.45 18.02 17.56
CA GLU A 236 -18.54 18.71 18.51
C GLU A 236 -17.57 17.75 19.19
N ALA A 237 -18.02 16.53 19.50
CA ALA A 237 -17.15 15.50 20.07
C ALA A 237 -16.05 15.05 19.07
N GLN A 238 -16.38 14.90 17.80
CA GLN A 238 -15.41 14.57 16.74
C GLN A 238 -14.41 15.70 16.51
N LYS A 239 -14.87 16.95 16.50
CA LYS A 239 -13.98 18.12 16.44
C LYS A 239 -13.01 18.17 17.60
N ALA A 240 -13.47 17.86 18.81
CA ALA A 240 -12.64 17.82 20.01
C ALA A 240 -11.55 16.73 19.91
N LEU A 241 -11.87 15.56 19.35
CA LEU A 241 -10.89 14.49 19.09
C LEU A 241 -9.85 14.94 18.05
N SER A 242 -10.29 15.59 16.98
CA SER A 242 -9.40 16.18 15.98
C SER A 242 -8.42 17.17 16.59
N ASP A 243 -8.92 18.10 17.43
CA ASP A 243 -8.11 19.12 18.09
C ASP A 243 -7.09 18.54 19.06
N LYS A 244 -7.35 17.37 19.63
CA LYS A 244 -6.39 16.65 20.49
C LYS A 244 -5.37 15.85 19.68
N LEU A 245 -5.74 15.28 18.55
CA LEU A 245 -4.85 14.46 17.71
C LEU A 245 -3.83 15.30 16.94
N LYS A 246 -4.25 16.42 16.36
CA LYS A 246 -3.36 17.27 15.55
C LYS A 246 -2.04 17.64 16.27
N PRO A 247 -2.02 18.14 17.51
CA PRO A 247 -0.79 18.54 18.17
C PRO A 247 0.11 17.38 18.58
N MET A 248 -0.33 16.13 18.46
CA MET A 248 0.49 14.95 18.75
C MET A 248 1.48 14.65 17.62
N TYR A 249 1.17 15.07 16.39
CA TYR A 249 1.96 14.69 15.21
C TYR A 249 3.36 15.30 15.16
N PRO A 250 3.59 16.60 15.50
CA PRO A 250 4.92 17.18 15.50
C PRO A 250 5.94 16.44 16.38
N ALA A 251 5.57 16.06 17.59
CA ALA A 251 6.46 15.31 18.48
C ALA A 251 6.84 13.94 17.87
N TYR A 252 5.90 13.26 17.23
CA TYR A 252 6.16 12.00 16.54
C TYR A 252 7.13 12.19 15.37
N ILE A 253 6.86 13.13 14.47
CA ILE A 253 7.75 13.41 13.33
C ILE A 253 9.16 13.77 13.79
N ASN A 254 9.29 14.64 14.78
CA ASN A 254 10.58 15.07 15.31
C ASN A 254 11.36 13.88 15.93
N SER A 255 10.65 12.92 16.52
CA SER A 255 11.26 11.71 17.10
C SER A 255 11.90 10.78 16.06
N LEU A 256 11.45 10.85 14.81
CA LEU A 256 11.96 10.00 13.73
C LEU A 256 13.32 10.47 13.19
N ASN A 257 13.74 11.70 13.49
CA ASN A 257 15.02 12.27 13.05
C ASN A 257 15.26 12.11 11.54
N LEU A 258 14.23 12.35 10.73
CA LEU A 258 14.27 12.22 9.28
C LEU A 258 15.19 13.27 8.66
N LYS A 259 15.92 12.91 7.60
CA LYS A 259 16.84 13.79 6.88
C LYS A 259 16.40 13.98 5.44
N ASP A 260 16.46 15.21 4.95
CA ASP A 260 16.30 15.46 3.52
C ASP A 260 17.55 15.04 2.72
N ALA A 261 17.50 15.24 1.40
CA ALA A 261 18.60 14.88 0.51
C ALA A 261 19.93 15.64 0.80
N GLN A 262 19.86 16.77 1.50
CA GLN A 262 21.00 17.57 1.91
C GLN A 262 21.48 17.24 3.34
N GLY A 263 20.87 16.23 3.97
CA GLY A 263 21.21 15.82 5.33
C GLY A 263 20.64 16.70 6.44
N ARG A 264 19.74 17.64 6.10
CA ARG A 264 19.08 18.50 7.08
C ARG A 264 17.92 17.76 7.76
N THR A 265 17.79 17.93 9.07
CA THR A 265 16.69 17.28 9.81
C THR A 265 15.36 17.91 9.46
N LEU A 266 14.39 17.08 9.12
CA LEU A 266 13.01 17.47 8.89
C LEU A 266 12.27 17.54 10.23
N THR A 267 11.68 18.69 10.52
CA THR A 267 11.02 18.97 11.80
C THR A 267 9.69 19.67 11.62
N LEU A 268 8.84 19.57 12.64
CA LEU A 268 7.63 20.36 12.79
C LEU A 268 7.68 21.11 14.13
N ASP A 269 7.21 22.34 14.13
CA ASP A 269 6.96 23.09 15.37
C ASP A 269 5.63 22.64 16.01
N GLN A 270 5.32 23.19 17.17
CA GLN A 270 4.09 22.84 17.90
C GLN A 270 2.78 23.16 17.14
N ASN A 271 2.85 24.03 16.12
CA ASN A 271 1.71 24.37 15.26
C ASN A 271 1.63 23.49 14.02
N GLY A 272 2.54 22.52 13.87
CA GLY A 272 2.58 21.63 12.72
C GLY A 272 3.20 22.24 11.46
N ASN A 273 3.98 23.30 11.59
CA ASN A 273 4.72 23.95 10.51
C ASN A 273 6.22 23.62 10.62
N GLY A 274 6.93 23.75 9.50
CA GLY A 274 8.38 23.55 9.49
C GLY A 274 8.87 22.79 8.25
N SER A 275 10.12 22.36 8.29
CA SER A 275 10.78 21.75 7.13
C SER A 275 10.12 20.45 6.68
N PHE A 276 9.51 19.68 7.58
CA PHE A 276 8.76 18.48 7.18
C PHE A 276 7.50 18.83 6.38
N LYS A 277 6.76 19.87 6.77
CA LYS A 277 5.62 20.37 6.00
C LYS A 277 6.05 20.83 4.62
N ASP A 278 7.14 21.57 4.52
CA ASP A 278 7.70 22.02 3.23
C ASP A 278 8.13 20.85 2.36
N PHE A 279 8.68 19.81 2.96
CA PHE A 279 9.02 18.56 2.29
C PHE A 279 7.78 17.88 1.68
N VAL A 280 6.70 17.73 2.43
CA VAL A 280 5.45 17.13 1.95
C VAL A 280 4.81 17.98 0.83
N THR A 281 4.67 19.29 1.06
CA THR A 281 4.05 20.20 0.09
C THR A 281 4.90 20.37 -1.17
N GLY A 282 6.21 20.16 -1.07
CA GLY A 282 7.11 20.15 -2.21
C GLY A 282 6.75 19.12 -3.28
N PHE A 283 6.21 17.97 -2.89
CA PHE A 283 5.75 16.96 -3.85
C PHE A 283 4.45 17.38 -4.55
N LEU A 284 3.55 18.10 -3.87
CA LEU A 284 2.39 18.71 -4.51
C LEU A 284 2.81 19.78 -5.51
N ALA A 285 3.76 20.64 -5.14
CA ALA A 285 4.32 21.67 -6.01
C ALA A 285 4.99 21.05 -7.24
N GLN A 286 5.78 20.00 -7.06
CA GLN A 286 6.45 19.28 -8.15
C GLN A 286 5.43 18.68 -9.12
N SER A 287 4.38 18.05 -8.62
CA SER A 287 3.31 17.47 -9.43
C SER A 287 2.60 18.54 -10.27
N ALA A 288 2.24 19.67 -9.67
CA ALA A 288 1.64 20.81 -10.38
C ALA A 288 2.59 21.40 -11.42
N GLN A 289 3.89 21.54 -11.09
CA GLN A 289 4.88 22.08 -12.00
C GLN A 289 5.06 21.18 -13.23
N GLN A 290 5.06 19.87 -13.07
CA GLN A 290 5.12 18.92 -14.18
C GLN A 290 3.94 19.09 -15.14
N GLN A 291 2.74 19.36 -14.62
CA GLN A 291 1.58 19.66 -15.46
C GLN A 291 1.74 20.96 -16.24
N LEU A 292 2.22 22.01 -15.59
CA LEU A 292 2.50 23.30 -16.25
C LEU A 292 3.56 23.15 -17.33
N ASP A 293 4.65 22.45 -17.04
CA ASP A 293 5.76 22.23 -17.99
C ASP A 293 5.31 21.38 -19.20
N ALA A 294 4.30 20.50 -19.02
CA ALA A 294 3.66 19.75 -20.10
C ALA A 294 2.63 20.57 -20.90
N GLY A 295 2.41 21.83 -20.55
CA GLY A 295 1.44 22.71 -21.20
C GLY A 295 0.00 22.52 -20.76
N ASN A 296 -0.23 21.78 -19.69
CA ASN A 296 -1.57 21.59 -19.14
C ASN A 296 -1.98 22.78 -18.27
N GLU A 297 -3.28 23.06 -18.26
CA GLU A 297 -3.84 24.05 -17.33
C GLU A 297 -3.94 23.44 -15.93
N VAL A 298 -3.43 24.17 -14.92
CA VAL A 298 -3.54 23.80 -13.52
C VAL A 298 -4.39 24.83 -12.80
N LYS A 299 -5.59 24.43 -12.42
CA LYS A 299 -6.52 25.23 -11.62
C LYS A 299 -6.61 24.67 -10.22
N ALA A 300 -5.93 25.30 -9.28
CA ALA A 300 -5.99 24.94 -7.87
C ALA A 300 -5.81 26.21 -7.03
N ASP A 301 -6.79 26.53 -6.22
CA ASP A 301 -6.81 27.70 -5.36
C ASP A 301 -5.80 27.64 -4.20
N TRP A 302 -5.28 26.44 -3.93
CA TRP A 302 -4.23 26.18 -2.94
C TRP A 302 -2.80 26.34 -3.49
N LEU A 303 -2.65 26.65 -4.80
CA LEU A 303 -1.37 26.93 -5.44
C LEU A 303 -1.21 28.41 -5.72
N THR A 304 0.01 28.91 -5.54
CA THR A 304 0.45 30.19 -6.10
C THR A 304 1.39 29.93 -7.28
N VAL A 305 1.01 30.43 -8.46
CA VAL A 305 1.81 30.30 -9.68
C VAL A 305 2.18 31.70 -10.17
N LYS A 306 3.48 31.93 -10.39
CA LYS A 306 4.01 33.18 -10.95
C LYS A 306 4.92 32.88 -12.13
N ASN A 307 4.63 33.48 -13.29
CA ASN A 307 5.43 33.30 -14.50
C ASN A 307 5.65 31.81 -14.87
N GLY A 308 4.60 31.00 -14.78
CA GLY A 308 4.64 29.57 -15.09
C GLY A 308 5.37 28.71 -14.05
N LYS A 309 5.69 29.27 -12.89
CA LYS A 309 6.35 28.54 -11.78
C LYS A 309 5.48 28.51 -10.54
N VAL A 310 5.36 27.32 -9.94
CA VAL A 310 4.73 27.13 -8.64
C VAL A 310 5.64 27.71 -7.57
N THR A 311 5.16 28.70 -6.83
CA THR A 311 5.95 29.43 -5.83
C THR A 311 5.50 29.14 -4.40
N ALA A 312 4.27 28.70 -4.19
CA ALA A 312 3.76 28.35 -2.86
C ALA A 312 2.62 27.30 -2.94
N VAL A 313 2.49 26.53 -1.89
CA VAL A 313 1.40 25.59 -1.65
C VAL A 313 0.79 25.88 -0.28
N ASP A 314 -0.51 26.11 -0.26
CA ASP A 314 -1.28 26.24 0.97
C ASP A 314 -1.89 24.87 1.34
N LEU A 315 -1.31 24.17 2.30
CA LEU A 315 -1.74 22.83 2.69
C LEU A 315 -3.14 22.83 3.31
N ALA A 316 -3.49 23.85 4.10
CA ALA A 316 -4.81 23.97 4.71
C ALA A 316 -5.89 24.14 3.64
N GLN A 317 -5.64 24.96 2.63
CA GLN A 317 -6.55 25.14 1.51
C GLN A 317 -6.63 23.88 0.62
N TYR A 318 -5.49 23.19 0.43
CA TYR A 318 -5.46 21.88 -0.23
C TYR A 318 -6.39 20.90 0.48
N ALA A 319 -6.31 20.80 1.79
CA ALA A 319 -7.14 19.90 2.58
C ALA A 319 -8.65 20.26 2.48
N GLN A 320 -8.99 21.55 2.47
CA GLN A 320 -10.37 22.02 2.25
C GLN A 320 -10.88 21.62 0.87
N THR A 321 -10.07 21.82 -0.17
CA THR A 321 -10.44 21.49 -1.55
C THR A 321 -10.55 19.99 -1.78
N ALA A 322 -9.59 19.20 -1.25
CA ALA A 322 -9.65 17.73 -1.31
C ALA A 322 -10.87 17.18 -0.57
N GLY A 323 -11.16 17.77 0.58
CA GLY A 323 -12.23 17.34 1.47
C GLY A 323 -11.83 16.16 2.36
N ARG A 324 -12.41 16.11 3.54
CA ARG A 324 -12.24 15.02 4.49
C ARG A 324 -13.08 13.81 4.07
N GLN A 325 -12.50 12.62 4.13
CA GLN A 325 -13.24 11.38 3.88
C GLN A 325 -13.53 10.60 5.17
N LYS A 326 -12.69 10.70 6.17
CA LYS A 326 -12.79 9.94 7.43
C LYS A 326 -13.05 10.85 8.62
N THR A 327 -13.86 10.36 9.56
CA THR A 327 -14.14 11.05 10.82
C THR A 327 -13.05 10.74 11.85
N PRO A 328 -12.69 11.68 12.76
CA PRO A 328 -11.65 11.46 13.78
C PRO A 328 -12.09 10.45 14.87
N PRO A 329 -11.21 9.55 15.32
CA PRO A 329 -9.95 9.16 14.69
C PRO A 329 -10.17 8.36 13.41
N ALA A 330 -9.34 8.60 12.39
CA ALA A 330 -9.58 8.06 11.04
C ALA A 330 -9.44 6.54 10.93
N PHE A 331 -8.57 5.94 11.73
CA PHE A 331 -8.22 4.52 11.63
C PHE A 331 -8.53 3.73 12.90
N ASP A 332 -8.17 4.20 14.08
CA ASP A 332 -8.57 3.58 15.34
C ASP A 332 -9.82 4.31 15.87
N GLY A 333 -10.98 3.87 15.42
CA GLY A 333 -12.26 4.46 15.82
C GLY A 333 -12.54 4.28 17.31
N VAL A 334 -12.95 5.34 17.99
CA VAL A 334 -13.30 5.28 19.43
C VAL A 334 -14.49 4.36 19.70
N ASP A 335 -15.31 4.10 18.70
CA ASP A 335 -16.45 3.19 18.70
C ASP A 335 -16.12 1.80 18.13
N LEU A 336 -14.87 1.52 17.80
CA LEU A 336 -14.41 0.28 17.18
C LEU A 336 -15.05 -0.01 15.81
N SER A 337 -15.47 1.01 15.06
CA SER A 337 -16.23 0.85 13.83
C SER A 337 -15.39 0.70 12.56
N THR A 338 -14.08 0.88 12.62
CA THR A 338 -13.22 0.85 11.43
C THR A 338 -12.82 -0.58 11.05
N GLY A 339 -12.41 -0.76 9.78
CA GLY A 339 -11.82 -2.01 9.33
C GLY A 339 -10.51 -2.34 10.06
N GLU A 340 -9.75 -1.31 10.42
CA GLU A 340 -8.49 -1.47 11.14
C GLU A 340 -8.72 -1.95 12.58
N ASN A 341 -9.79 -1.54 13.23
CA ASN A 341 -10.20 -2.11 14.51
C ASN A 341 -10.44 -3.62 14.40
N GLN A 342 -11.05 -4.07 13.30
CA GLN A 342 -11.27 -5.48 13.05
C GLN A 342 -9.97 -6.21 12.70
N LEU A 343 -9.07 -5.58 11.94
CA LEU A 343 -7.73 -6.13 11.65
C LEU A 343 -6.97 -6.45 12.94
N PHE A 344 -7.01 -5.55 13.91
CA PHE A 344 -6.31 -5.69 15.20
C PHE A 344 -7.13 -6.42 16.27
N GLY A 345 -8.23 -7.04 15.91
CA GLY A 345 -8.85 -8.06 16.77
C GLY A 345 -7.94 -9.27 16.96
N ASN A 346 -8.44 -10.26 17.67
CA ASN A 346 -7.79 -11.56 17.85
C ASN A 346 -8.82 -12.70 17.72
N ALA A 347 -8.41 -13.93 17.98
CA ALA A 347 -9.28 -15.09 17.85
C ALA A 347 -10.56 -15.02 18.72
N ASP A 348 -10.48 -14.34 19.85
CA ASP A 348 -11.56 -14.26 20.84
C ASP A 348 -12.33 -12.93 20.78
N THR A 349 -11.72 -11.87 20.24
CA THR A 349 -12.25 -10.52 20.21
C THR A 349 -12.14 -9.96 18.79
N ASP A 350 -13.29 -9.73 18.16
CA ASP A 350 -13.33 -9.33 16.74
C ASP A 350 -12.68 -7.97 16.46
N LYS A 351 -12.80 -7.03 17.39
CA LYS A 351 -12.33 -5.65 17.22
C LYS A 351 -11.60 -5.18 18.46
N GLN A 352 -10.44 -4.57 18.27
CA GLN A 352 -9.65 -3.98 19.34
C GLN A 352 -9.08 -2.62 18.91
N HIS A 353 -8.79 -1.80 19.90
CA HIS A 353 -7.97 -0.59 19.71
C HIS A 353 -6.51 -0.98 19.48
N PHE A 354 -5.78 -0.09 18.85
CA PHE A 354 -4.34 -0.26 18.59
C PHE A 354 -3.55 1.03 18.85
N THR A 355 -4.21 2.06 19.38
CA THR A 355 -3.59 3.30 19.86
C THR A 355 -4.04 3.60 21.29
N ALA A 356 -3.13 4.14 22.09
CA ALA A 356 -3.48 4.59 23.43
C ALA A 356 -4.53 5.71 23.41
N PHE A 357 -4.46 6.59 22.42
CA PHE A 357 -5.42 7.69 22.28
C PHE A 357 -6.86 7.17 22.13
N ALA A 358 -7.10 6.26 21.21
CA ALA A 358 -8.46 5.74 20.99
C ALA A 358 -8.93 4.87 22.17
N MET A 359 -8.03 4.09 22.77
CA MET A 359 -8.35 3.32 23.97
C MET A 359 -8.80 4.22 25.13
N ASN A 360 -8.08 5.33 25.37
CA ASN A 360 -8.38 6.28 26.41
C ASN A 360 -9.67 7.09 26.17
N ASN A 361 -10.09 7.19 24.91
CA ASN A 361 -11.30 7.89 24.49
C ASN A 361 -12.39 6.92 24.01
N SER A 362 -12.25 5.63 24.26
CA SER A 362 -13.19 4.61 23.79
C SER A 362 -14.60 4.85 24.30
N THR A 363 -15.57 4.69 23.41
CA THR A 363 -17.01 4.73 23.72
C THR A 363 -17.59 3.32 23.91
N VAL A 364 -16.76 2.28 23.80
CA VAL A 364 -17.17 0.88 23.93
C VAL A 364 -16.78 0.36 25.30
N ALA A 365 -17.76 -0.08 26.05
CA ALA A 365 -17.52 -0.71 27.34
C ALA A 365 -16.76 -2.04 27.17
N GLY A 366 -15.71 -2.24 27.98
CA GLY A 366 -14.89 -3.44 27.94
C GLY A 366 -13.95 -3.53 26.72
N ALA A 367 -13.76 -2.46 25.97
CA ALA A 367 -12.81 -2.40 24.89
C ALA A 367 -11.38 -2.72 25.37
N THR A 368 -10.63 -3.41 24.52
CA THR A 368 -9.26 -3.87 24.80
C THR A 368 -8.29 -3.38 23.74
N MET A 369 -6.99 -3.46 24.08
CA MET A 369 -5.88 -3.15 23.16
C MET A 369 -5.35 -4.41 22.49
N ALA A 370 -5.02 -4.33 21.23
CA ALA A 370 -4.22 -5.34 20.55
C ALA A 370 -2.83 -5.50 21.20
N SER A 371 -2.20 -6.64 21.00
CA SER A 371 -0.84 -6.84 21.50
C SER A 371 0.14 -5.90 20.83
N ALA A 372 1.13 -5.41 21.59
CA ALA A 372 2.19 -4.55 21.05
C ALA A 372 2.96 -5.24 19.91
N GLN A 373 3.13 -6.56 19.98
CA GLN A 373 3.81 -7.35 18.96
C GLN A 373 3.02 -7.38 17.65
N ASP A 374 1.71 -7.62 17.70
CA ASP A 374 0.87 -7.64 16.49
C ASP A 374 0.82 -6.26 15.81
N ILE A 375 0.74 -5.19 16.60
CA ILE A 375 0.82 -3.81 16.11
C ILE A 375 2.16 -3.57 15.41
N LYS A 376 3.27 -3.93 16.06
CA LYS A 376 4.63 -3.79 15.51
C LYS A 376 4.76 -4.48 14.16
N MET A 377 4.26 -5.70 14.06
CA MET A 377 4.42 -6.57 12.89
C MET A 377 3.65 -6.11 11.66
N MET A 378 2.73 -5.16 11.78
CA MET A 378 1.98 -4.58 10.66
C MET A 378 2.57 -3.27 10.13
N ASN A 379 3.61 -2.72 10.75
CA ASN A 379 4.15 -1.42 10.38
C ASN A 379 5.54 -1.55 9.75
N PRO A 380 5.69 -1.28 8.44
CA PRO A 380 6.99 -1.36 7.77
C PRO A 380 8.05 -0.43 8.36
N LEU A 381 7.65 0.70 8.96
CA LEU A 381 8.59 1.64 9.57
C LEU A 381 9.37 1.03 10.74
N ASN A 382 8.83 0.01 11.40
CA ASN A 382 9.51 -0.69 12.49
C ASN A 382 10.67 -1.58 12.00
N TYR A 383 10.73 -1.86 10.70
CA TYR A 383 11.71 -2.75 10.10
C TYR A 383 12.71 -2.03 9.19
N VAL A 384 12.37 -0.85 8.69
CA VAL A 384 13.32 -0.03 7.90
C VAL A 384 14.50 0.37 8.77
N GLY A 385 15.69 -0.11 8.40
CA GLY A 385 16.92 0.13 9.15
C GLY A 385 17.19 -0.85 10.28
N ASP A 386 16.31 -1.84 10.50
CA ASP A 386 16.57 -2.93 11.45
C ASP A 386 17.65 -3.88 10.87
N ALA A 387 18.69 -4.14 11.65
CA ALA A 387 19.80 -4.99 11.23
C ALA A 387 19.39 -6.46 10.98
N ASN A 388 18.26 -6.90 11.53
CA ASN A 388 17.72 -8.24 11.34
C ASN A 388 16.80 -8.37 10.11
N ALA A 389 16.51 -7.26 9.46
CA ALA A 389 15.69 -7.25 8.24
C ALA A 389 16.57 -7.08 7.00
N LYS A 390 16.23 -7.81 5.93
CA LYS A 390 16.83 -7.64 4.62
C LYS A 390 15.88 -6.87 3.72
N MET A 391 16.20 -5.62 3.46
CA MET A 391 15.38 -4.70 2.69
C MET A 391 15.91 -4.57 1.25
N PRO A 392 15.04 -4.57 0.22
CA PRO A 392 15.46 -4.32 -1.16
C PRO A 392 15.92 -2.86 -1.35
N GLN A 393 16.78 -2.66 -2.34
CA GLN A 393 17.31 -1.34 -2.63
C GLN A 393 16.31 -0.45 -3.39
N ASN A 394 15.44 -1.02 -4.21
CA ASN A 394 14.62 -0.26 -5.15
C ASN A 394 13.14 -0.27 -4.75
N TRP A 395 12.59 0.93 -4.65
CA TRP A 395 11.20 1.18 -4.23
C TRP A 395 10.52 2.17 -5.16
N ARG A 396 9.29 1.88 -5.52
CA ARG A 396 8.42 2.80 -6.25
C ARG A 396 7.15 3.02 -5.47
N ILE A 397 6.86 4.26 -5.13
CA ILE A 397 5.70 4.65 -4.32
C ILE A 397 4.94 5.74 -5.05
N ARG A 398 3.63 5.56 -5.22
CA ARG A 398 2.73 6.51 -5.85
C ARG A 398 1.53 6.78 -4.97
N VAL A 399 1.20 8.06 -4.79
CA VAL A 399 -0.02 8.51 -4.09
C VAL A 399 -0.61 9.66 -4.90
N GLY A 400 -1.86 9.54 -5.33
CA GLY A 400 -2.49 10.59 -6.14
C GLY A 400 -2.72 11.89 -5.38
N THR A 401 -2.66 13.04 -6.06
CA THR A 401 -2.93 14.35 -5.43
C THR A 401 -4.38 14.51 -4.96
N ASN A 402 -5.30 13.68 -5.43
CA ASN A 402 -6.70 13.64 -4.99
C ASN A 402 -7.01 12.52 -3.99
N ASP A 403 -5.98 11.83 -3.51
CA ASP A 403 -6.15 10.84 -2.45
C ASP A 403 -6.40 11.52 -1.11
N ARG A 404 -7.43 11.07 -0.41
CA ARG A 404 -7.86 11.59 0.89
C ARG A 404 -8.20 10.47 1.89
N ASP A 405 -7.81 9.26 1.55
CA ASP A 405 -7.97 8.10 2.45
C ASP A 405 -6.97 8.14 3.60
N THR A 406 -5.84 8.84 3.42
CA THR A 406 -4.84 9.08 4.44
C THR A 406 -4.21 10.46 4.26
N SER A 407 -3.38 10.88 5.22
CA SER A 407 -2.52 12.06 5.05
C SER A 407 -1.41 11.77 4.04
N LEU A 408 -1.08 12.74 3.21
CA LEU A 408 0.10 12.68 2.32
C LEU A 408 1.41 12.48 3.10
N ALA A 409 1.44 12.88 4.35
CA ALA A 409 2.60 12.71 5.24
C ALA A 409 2.97 11.24 5.46
N VAL A 410 2.00 10.31 5.43
CA VAL A 410 2.23 8.89 5.70
C VAL A 410 3.18 8.26 4.68
N SER A 411 2.89 8.42 3.40
CA SER A 411 3.77 7.92 2.33
C SER A 411 5.08 8.72 2.24
N ALA A 412 5.06 10.01 2.54
CA ALA A 412 6.27 10.84 2.57
C ALA A 412 7.26 10.38 3.66
N VAL A 413 6.76 10.02 4.84
CA VAL A 413 7.59 9.43 5.91
C VAL A 413 8.22 8.12 5.46
N LEU A 414 7.43 7.23 4.83
CA LEU A 414 7.97 5.98 4.29
C LEU A 414 9.10 6.26 3.30
N ALA A 415 8.85 7.13 2.33
CA ALA A 415 9.83 7.45 1.29
C ALA A 415 11.14 8.00 1.87
N VAL A 416 11.08 8.98 2.76
CA VAL A 416 12.28 9.60 3.32
C VAL A 416 13.01 8.69 4.29
N LYS A 417 12.29 7.89 5.08
CA LYS A 417 12.93 6.91 5.97
C LYS A 417 13.67 5.84 5.19
N LEU A 418 13.09 5.33 4.11
CA LEU A 418 13.75 4.40 3.20
C LEU A 418 15.03 5.01 2.61
N GLN A 419 14.96 6.25 2.11
CA GLN A 419 16.12 6.98 1.58
C GLN A 419 17.22 7.16 2.63
N ASN A 420 16.85 7.49 3.85
CA ASN A 420 17.81 7.64 4.97
C ASN A 420 18.54 6.34 5.30
N HIS A 421 17.98 5.19 4.94
CA HIS A 421 18.59 3.87 5.10
C HIS A 421 19.13 3.28 3.79
N GLY A 422 19.42 4.13 2.80
CA GLY A 422 20.15 3.77 1.59
C GLY A 422 19.32 3.21 0.45
N ALA A 423 17.99 3.19 0.57
CA ALA A 423 17.12 2.78 -0.54
C ALA A 423 17.04 3.86 -1.63
N LYS A 424 16.89 3.40 -2.87
CA LYS A 424 16.54 4.22 -4.02
C LYS A 424 15.03 4.25 -4.14
N VAL A 425 14.43 5.40 -3.90
CA VAL A 425 12.97 5.56 -3.86
C VAL A 425 12.51 6.48 -4.98
N ASP A 426 11.72 5.93 -5.88
CA ASP A 426 10.95 6.68 -6.87
C ASP A 426 9.58 7.02 -6.28
N TYR A 427 9.46 8.21 -5.70
CA TYR A 427 8.28 8.70 -5.03
C TYR A 427 7.66 9.87 -5.77
N ALA A 428 6.38 9.78 -6.11
CA ALA A 428 5.66 10.85 -6.78
C ALA A 428 4.18 10.88 -6.39
N LEU A 429 3.58 12.07 -6.54
CA LEU A 429 2.15 12.31 -6.36
C LEU A 429 1.50 12.61 -7.73
N PRO A 430 1.04 11.60 -8.49
CA PRO A 430 0.39 11.84 -9.78
C PRO A 430 -0.78 12.79 -9.69
N TRP A 431 -0.81 13.78 -10.59
CA TRP A 431 -1.80 14.86 -10.57
C TRP A 431 -3.21 14.37 -10.87
N GLY A 432 -4.16 14.76 -10.02
CA GLY A 432 -5.58 14.49 -10.21
C GLY A 432 -6.01 13.05 -9.94
N VAL A 433 -5.09 12.18 -9.55
CA VAL A 433 -5.38 10.78 -9.31
C VAL A 433 -5.96 10.57 -7.90
N PRO A 434 -7.11 9.88 -7.78
CA PRO A 434 -7.69 9.52 -6.50
C PRO A 434 -7.01 8.30 -5.87
N HIS A 435 -7.53 7.81 -4.75
CA HIS A 435 -7.08 6.58 -4.08
C HIS A 435 -7.28 5.37 -5.01
N SER A 436 -6.18 4.93 -5.65
CA SER A 436 -6.19 3.86 -6.65
C SER A 436 -4.79 3.35 -6.95
N GLY A 437 -4.68 2.33 -7.79
CA GLY A 437 -3.42 1.76 -8.22
C GLY A 437 -3.45 1.26 -9.66
N ASP A 438 -2.31 0.82 -10.16
CA ASP A 438 -2.14 0.24 -11.50
C ASP A 438 -2.66 1.14 -12.65
N TYR A 439 -2.61 2.44 -12.46
CA TYR A 439 -3.10 3.42 -13.44
C TYR A 439 -2.01 3.88 -14.42
N ASP A 440 -0.77 3.55 -14.16
CA ASP A 440 0.42 3.96 -14.91
C ASP A 440 1.32 2.75 -15.24
N LEU A 441 0.72 1.69 -15.78
CA LEU A 441 1.38 0.41 -16.00
C LEU A 441 2.60 0.53 -16.95
N ASP A 442 2.55 1.42 -17.93
CA ASP A 442 3.70 1.63 -18.83
C ASP A 442 4.93 2.13 -18.07
N GLU A 443 4.74 3.08 -17.17
CA GLU A 443 5.83 3.62 -16.33
C GLU A 443 6.28 2.59 -15.29
N LEU A 444 5.34 1.84 -14.67
CA LEU A 444 5.66 0.77 -13.74
C LEU A 444 6.55 -0.28 -14.40
N PHE A 445 6.16 -0.79 -15.55
CA PHE A 445 6.92 -1.83 -16.24
C PHE A 445 8.21 -1.32 -16.87
N ALA A 446 8.29 -0.04 -17.27
CA ALA A 446 9.55 0.59 -17.67
C ALA A 446 10.54 0.64 -16.49
N TRP A 447 10.09 1.04 -15.30
CA TRP A 447 10.87 1.03 -14.08
C TRP A 447 11.34 -0.39 -13.72
N MET A 448 10.44 -1.37 -13.73
CA MET A 448 10.76 -2.77 -13.45
C MET A 448 11.78 -3.33 -14.44
N LYS A 449 11.63 -3.02 -15.73
CA LYS A 449 12.56 -3.44 -16.78
C LYS A 449 13.98 -2.90 -16.52
N GLN A 450 14.08 -1.61 -16.21
CA GLN A 450 15.36 -0.97 -15.91
C GLN A 450 16.08 -1.65 -14.75
N LEU A 451 15.36 -2.02 -13.70
CA LEU A 451 15.95 -2.72 -12.54
C LEU A 451 16.41 -4.14 -12.88
N SER A 452 15.62 -4.83 -13.67
CA SER A 452 15.82 -6.26 -13.94
C SER A 452 16.95 -6.53 -14.93
N THR A 453 17.39 -5.51 -15.65
CA THR A 453 18.46 -5.59 -16.68
C THR A 453 19.79 -5.00 -16.23
N GLN A 454 19.87 -4.47 -15.02
CA GLN A 454 21.12 -4.05 -14.35
C GLN A 454 21.74 -5.23 -13.61
#